data_b2ea5303e97f754f524338bd51a5b897
#
_entry.id   b2ea5303e97f754f524338bd51a5b897
#
_cell.length_a   1.000
_cell.length_b   1.000
_cell.length_c   1.000
_cell.angle_alpha   90.00
_cell.angle_beta   90.00
_cell.angle_gamma   90.00
#
_symmetry.space_group_name_H-M   'P 1'
#
loop_
_entity.id
_entity.type
_entity.pdbx_description
1 polymer ?
#
loop_
_entity_poly.entity_id
_entity_poly.type
_entity_poly.pdbx_seq_one_letter_code
_entity_poly.pdbx_strand_id
1 'polypeptide(L)'
;MKKRLRVVQIGTAHDHAGDHIDTMRSLSDDYEIIGVCEPDDELRKKALNHISYDGSHRTYNGLKWFTFDEVLKMEGIDAAVVESDELSLVGYAQKIADKGLPIHMDKPCGSDYGAFERLVNTMRRKGLPLHIGYMYRYNAAVKYCKELKESGKLGDIFSVEAQMSVYHD
;
A
#
# COMPACT_ATOMS: atom_id res chain seq x y z
N MET A 1 -5.90 -7.12 25.53
CA MET A 1 -4.89 -7.05 24.45
C MET A 1 -5.49 -6.25 23.30
N LYS A 2 -4.70 -5.37 22.67
CA LYS A 2 -5.12 -4.64 21.47
C LYS A 2 -5.39 -5.67 20.36
N LYS A 3 -6.53 -5.55 19.65
CA LYS A 3 -6.81 -6.41 18.49
C LYS A 3 -5.85 -6.04 17.36
N ARG A 4 -5.13 -7.03 16.82
CA ARG A 4 -4.31 -6.84 15.60
C ARG A 4 -5.21 -6.71 14.38
N LEU A 5 -4.80 -5.88 13.44
CA LEU A 5 -5.45 -5.78 12.13
C LEU A 5 -5.08 -6.98 11.26
N ARG A 6 -6.08 -7.69 10.79
CA ARG A 6 -5.92 -8.83 9.87
C ARG A 6 -5.85 -8.33 8.44
N VAL A 7 -4.68 -8.42 7.84
CA VAL A 7 -4.36 -7.80 6.56
C VAL A 7 -4.02 -8.83 5.51
N VAL A 8 -4.54 -8.65 4.28
CA VAL A 8 -4.17 -9.41 3.09
C VAL A 8 -3.48 -8.48 2.10
N GLN A 9 -2.41 -8.94 1.45
CA GLN A 9 -1.79 -8.22 0.35
C GLN A 9 -2.29 -8.74 -0.99
N ILE A 10 -2.57 -7.82 -1.93
CA ILE A 10 -3.00 -8.09 -3.30
C ILE A 10 -1.93 -7.60 -4.26
N GLY A 11 -1.31 -8.51 -4.97
CA GLY A 11 -0.20 -8.23 -5.87
C GLY A 11 1.17 -8.26 -5.20
N THR A 12 2.19 -8.47 -6.03
CA THR A 12 3.61 -8.48 -5.66
C THR A 12 4.48 -7.80 -6.72
N ALA A 13 3.85 -7.17 -7.71
CA ALA A 13 4.54 -6.57 -8.84
C ALA A 13 5.14 -5.20 -8.54
N HIS A 14 4.57 -4.46 -7.58
CA HIS A 14 5.08 -3.16 -7.19
C HIS A 14 6.41 -3.29 -6.45
N ASP A 15 7.34 -2.35 -6.69
CA ASP A 15 8.70 -2.36 -6.09
C ASP A 15 8.67 -2.37 -4.55
N HIS A 16 7.64 -1.77 -3.94
CA HIS A 16 7.47 -1.71 -2.48
C HIS A 16 6.71 -2.91 -1.88
N ALA A 17 6.22 -3.83 -2.71
CA ALA A 17 5.39 -4.94 -2.24
C ALA A 17 6.04 -5.79 -1.13
N GLY A 18 7.35 -6.06 -1.27
CA GLY A 18 8.13 -6.76 -0.25
C GLY A 18 8.30 -5.93 1.03
N ASP A 19 8.59 -4.65 0.89
CA ASP A 19 8.81 -3.74 2.02
C ASP A 19 7.57 -3.62 2.91
N HIS A 20 6.37 -3.65 2.33
CA HIS A 20 5.13 -3.66 3.09
C HIS A 20 4.96 -4.94 3.92
N ILE A 21 5.28 -6.11 3.36
CA ILE A 21 5.28 -7.37 4.12
C ILE A 21 6.28 -7.30 5.28
N ASP A 22 7.51 -6.88 5.02
CA ASP A 22 8.56 -6.80 6.04
C ASP A 22 8.22 -5.77 7.13
N THR A 23 7.63 -4.65 6.73
CA THR A 23 7.11 -3.64 7.69
C THR A 23 6.00 -4.22 8.57
N MET A 24 5.01 -4.89 7.99
CA MET A 24 3.94 -5.52 8.79
C MET A 24 4.46 -6.62 9.70
N ARG A 25 5.50 -7.37 9.29
CA ARG A 25 6.18 -8.36 10.14
C ARG A 25 6.88 -7.69 11.32
N SER A 26 7.57 -6.57 11.10
CA SER A 26 8.23 -5.81 12.17
C SER A 26 7.25 -5.21 13.17
N LEU A 27 6.01 -4.98 12.75
CA LEU A 27 4.90 -4.45 13.55
C LEU A 27 3.90 -5.55 13.93
N SER A 28 4.39 -6.74 14.26
CA SER A 28 3.57 -7.94 14.55
C SER A 28 2.60 -7.79 15.73
N ASP A 29 2.79 -6.81 16.60
CA ASP A 29 1.84 -6.47 17.66
C ASP A 29 0.60 -5.74 17.13
N ASP A 30 0.70 -5.09 15.99
CA ASP A 30 -0.37 -4.34 15.34
C ASP A 30 -1.03 -5.11 14.18
N TYR A 31 -0.26 -5.93 13.47
CA TYR A 31 -0.71 -6.62 12.25
C TYR A 31 -0.64 -8.15 12.35
N GLU A 32 -1.63 -8.78 11.75
CA GLU A 32 -1.63 -10.21 11.40
C GLU A 32 -1.74 -10.32 9.88
N ILE A 33 -0.66 -10.74 9.22
CA ILE A 33 -0.66 -10.97 7.78
C ILE A 33 -1.39 -12.29 7.52
N ILE A 34 -2.59 -12.23 6.94
CA ILE A 34 -3.39 -13.41 6.62
C ILE A 34 -2.75 -14.19 5.48
N GLY A 35 -2.23 -13.47 4.48
CA GLY A 35 -1.54 -14.03 3.33
C GLY A 35 -1.48 -13.05 2.17
N VAL A 36 -1.14 -13.57 1.01
CA VAL A 36 -0.90 -12.82 -0.23
C VAL A 36 -1.72 -13.40 -1.36
N CYS A 37 -2.23 -12.54 -2.22
CA CYS A 37 -2.84 -12.91 -3.50
C CYS A 37 -1.95 -12.38 -4.63
N GLU A 38 -1.41 -13.27 -5.45
CA GLU A 38 -0.75 -12.90 -6.70
C GLU A 38 -1.33 -13.75 -7.83
N PRO A 39 -2.12 -13.15 -8.74
CA PRO A 39 -2.77 -13.88 -9.83
C PRO A 39 -1.81 -14.35 -10.92
N ASP A 40 -0.66 -13.70 -11.08
CA ASP A 40 0.35 -14.07 -12.05
C ASP A 40 1.34 -15.08 -11.47
N ASP A 41 1.46 -16.26 -12.11
CA ASP A 41 2.33 -17.33 -11.64
C ASP A 41 3.82 -16.99 -11.69
N GLU A 42 4.26 -16.18 -12.66
CA GLU A 42 5.66 -15.79 -12.78
C GLU A 42 6.03 -14.75 -11.72
N LEU A 43 5.15 -13.77 -11.46
CA LEU A 43 5.30 -12.81 -10.37
C LEU A 43 5.29 -13.53 -9.01
N ARG A 44 4.41 -14.50 -8.84
CA ARG A 44 4.39 -15.32 -7.63
C ARG A 44 5.70 -16.10 -7.41
N LYS A 45 6.25 -16.72 -8.47
CA LYS A 45 7.55 -17.39 -8.40
C LYS A 45 8.69 -16.43 -8.05
N LYS A 46 8.68 -15.24 -8.64
CA LYS A 46 9.62 -14.15 -8.33
C LYS A 46 9.50 -13.74 -6.87
N ALA A 47 8.30 -13.50 -6.37
CA ALA A 47 8.04 -13.14 -4.98
C ALA A 47 8.53 -14.20 -3.99
N LEU A 48 8.33 -15.49 -4.27
CA LEU A 48 8.85 -16.58 -3.42
C LEU A 48 10.37 -16.59 -3.25
N ASN A 49 11.11 -15.95 -4.18
CA ASN A 49 12.56 -15.80 -4.12
C ASN A 49 13.00 -14.41 -3.61
N HIS A 50 12.07 -13.52 -3.34
CA HIS A 50 12.37 -12.17 -2.86
C HIS A 50 13.02 -12.23 -1.48
N ILE A 51 14.14 -11.52 -1.33
CA ILE A 51 14.89 -11.40 -0.08
C ILE A 51 14.57 -10.06 0.55
N SER A 52 14.37 -10.02 1.86
CA SER A 52 14.19 -8.79 2.64
C SER A 52 15.33 -7.80 2.40
N TYR A 53 15.04 -6.51 2.57
CA TYR A 53 16.02 -5.44 2.34
C TYR A 53 17.33 -5.64 3.12
N ASP A 54 17.27 -6.16 4.33
CA ASP A 54 18.43 -6.46 5.17
C ASP A 54 19.12 -7.79 4.86
N GLY A 55 18.59 -8.55 3.88
CA GLY A 55 19.13 -9.86 3.48
C GLY A 55 18.88 -10.99 4.48
N SER A 56 18.16 -10.75 5.57
CA SER A 56 18.06 -11.70 6.68
C SER A 56 17.11 -12.88 6.42
N HIS A 57 16.12 -12.71 5.55
CA HIS A 57 15.11 -13.74 5.28
C HIS A 57 14.43 -13.57 3.92
N ARG A 58 13.67 -14.59 3.51
CA ARG A 58 12.76 -14.47 2.36
C ARG A 58 11.48 -13.81 2.82
N THR A 59 11.16 -12.66 2.23
CA THR A 59 10.04 -11.79 2.60
C THR A 59 8.71 -12.53 2.70
N TYR A 60 8.39 -13.38 1.73
CA TYR A 60 7.11 -14.08 1.67
C TYR A 60 7.11 -15.47 2.32
N ASN A 61 8.22 -15.86 2.98
CA ASN A 61 8.34 -17.17 3.60
C ASN A 61 7.24 -17.40 4.66
N GLY A 62 6.61 -18.58 4.61
CA GLY A 62 5.58 -18.99 5.55
C GLY A 62 4.22 -18.30 5.36
N LEU A 63 4.06 -17.39 4.39
CA LEU A 63 2.76 -16.78 4.10
C LEU A 63 1.89 -17.72 3.26
N LYS A 64 0.59 -17.65 3.50
CA LYS A 64 -0.42 -18.33 2.68
C LYS A 64 -0.63 -17.57 1.38
N TRP A 65 -0.90 -18.30 0.32
CA TRP A 65 -1.23 -17.75 -0.99
C TRP A 65 -2.67 -18.07 -1.33
N PHE A 66 -3.38 -17.06 -1.83
CA PHE A 66 -4.78 -17.12 -2.16
C PHE A 66 -5.01 -16.69 -3.61
N THR A 67 -6.05 -17.20 -4.22
CA THR A 67 -6.63 -16.61 -5.43
C THR A 67 -7.37 -15.32 -5.05
N PHE A 68 -7.57 -14.44 -6.01
CA PHE A 68 -8.32 -13.22 -5.76
C PHE A 68 -9.78 -13.50 -5.39
N ASP A 69 -10.39 -14.52 -5.99
CA ASP A 69 -11.76 -14.96 -5.66
C ASP A 69 -11.88 -15.48 -4.22
N GLU A 70 -10.86 -16.18 -3.72
CA GLU A 70 -10.81 -16.58 -2.31
C GLU A 70 -10.76 -15.37 -1.39
N VAL A 71 -9.92 -14.38 -1.71
CA VAL A 71 -9.85 -13.13 -0.93
C VAL A 71 -11.19 -12.41 -0.93
N LEU A 72 -11.87 -12.32 -2.06
CA LEU A 72 -13.18 -11.65 -2.14
C LEU A 72 -14.26 -12.36 -1.30
N LYS A 73 -14.17 -13.67 -1.16
CA LYS A 73 -15.12 -14.48 -0.34
C LYS A 73 -14.72 -14.60 1.13
N MET A 74 -13.45 -14.33 1.44
CA MET A 74 -12.90 -14.52 2.78
C MET A 74 -13.50 -13.51 3.76
N GLU A 75 -13.93 -13.98 4.93
CA GLU A 75 -14.39 -13.17 6.04
C GLU A 75 -13.27 -12.88 7.04
N GLY A 76 -13.49 -11.87 7.88
CA GLY A 76 -12.57 -11.54 8.97
C GLY A 76 -11.26 -10.90 8.50
N ILE A 77 -11.22 -10.29 7.33
CA ILE A 77 -10.18 -9.36 6.89
C ILE A 77 -10.55 -7.98 7.40
N ASP A 78 -9.60 -7.27 8.02
CA ASP A 78 -9.80 -5.91 8.51
C ASP A 78 -9.33 -4.84 7.51
N ALA A 79 -8.35 -5.16 6.64
CA ALA A 79 -7.85 -4.26 5.59
C ALA A 79 -7.11 -5.01 4.48
N ALA A 80 -6.93 -4.37 3.34
CA ALA A 80 -6.09 -4.86 2.25
C ALA A 80 -4.98 -3.87 1.88
N VAL A 81 -3.82 -4.43 1.50
CA VAL A 81 -2.69 -3.71 0.89
C VAL A 81 -2.65 -4.10 -0.58
N VAL A 82 -2.71 -3.15 -1.51
CA VAL A 82 -2.74 -3.40 -2.96
C VAL A 82 -1.43 -2.97 -3.58
N GLU A 83 -0.68 -3.95 -4.10
CA GLU A 83 0.71 -3.87 -4.58
C GLU A 83 0.87 -4.54 -5.95
N SER A 84 -0.14 -4.49 -6.76
CA SER A 84 -0.07 -4.99 -8.14
C SER A 84 0.70 -4.03 -9.06
N ASP A 85 0.86 -4.40 -10.32
CA ASP A 85 1.34 -3.47 -11.34
C ASP A 85 0.44 -2.22 -11.46
N GLU A 86 1.02 -1.13 -11.95
CA GLU A 86 0.36 0.18 -12.00
C GLU A 86 -0.96 0.19 -12.81
N LEU A 87 -1.07 -0.64 -13.83
CA LEU A 87 -2.26 -0.69 -14.70
C LEU A 87 -3.41 -1.43 -14.01
N SER A 88 -3.11 -2.45 -13.23
CA SER A 88 -4.10 -3.28 -12.52
C SER A 88 -4.49 -2.73 -11.15
N LEU A 89 -3.67 -1.84 -10.57
CA LEU A 89 -3.74 -1.38 -9.19
C LEU A 89 -5.14 -0.88 -8.80
N VAL A 90 -5.68 0.08 -9.55
CA VAL A 90 -6.99 0.67 -9.28
C VAL A 90 -8.12 -0.35 -9.46
N GLY A 91 -7.97 -1.28 -10.42
CA GLY A 91 -8.96 -2.34 -10.67
C GLY A 91 -9.10 -3.29 -9.49
N TYR A 92 -7.99 -3.74 -8.90
CA TYR A 92 -8.00 -4.55 -7.69
C TYR A 92 -8.53 -3.76 -6.49
N ALA A 93 -8.06 -2.53 -6.29
CA ALA A 93 -8.51 -1.67 -5.23
C ALA A 93 -10.02 -1.41 -5.28
N GLN A 94 -10.60 -1.22 -6.48
CA GLN A 94 -12.05 -1.04 -6.63
C GLN A 94 -12.84 -2.27 -6.15
N LYS A 95 -12.40 -3.48 -6.51
CA LYS A 95 -13.08 -4.72 -6.07
C LYS A 95 -12.98 -4.92 -4.55
N ILE A 96 -11.86 -4.55 -3.94
CA ILE A 96 -11.68 -4.55 -2.49
C ILE A 96 -12.58 -3.48 -1.82
N ALA A 97 -12.68 -2.30 -2.42
CA ALA A 97 -13.62 -1.25 -1.97
C ALA A 97 -15.07 -1.72 -2.04
N ASP A 98 -15.44 -2.44 -3.10
CA ASP A 98 -16.79 -3.01 -3.26
C ASP A 98 -17.08 -4.07 -2.19
N LYS A 99 -16.09 -4.88 -1.83
CA LYS A 99 -16.15 -5.81 -0.69
C LYS A 99 -16.33 -5.08 0.66
N GLY A 100 -15.95 -3.81 0.77
CA GLY A 100 -16.13 -3.00 1.98
C GLY A 100 -14.93 -3.02 2.93
N LEU A 101 -13.71 -3.15 2.41
CA LEU A 101 -12.50 -3.13 3.23
C LEU A 101 -11.76 -1.79 3.12
N PRO A 102 -11.15 -1.31 4.21
CA PRO A 102 -10.10 -0.30 4.18
C PRO A 102 -8.94 -0.71 3.26
N ILE A 103 -8.34 0.26 2.59
CA ILE A 103 -7.30 0.01 1.58
C ILE A 103 -6.07 0.88 1.85
N HIS A 104 -4.90 0.24 1.89
CA HIS A 104 -3.64 0.86 1.50
C HIS A 104 -3.36 0.45 0.05
N MET A 105 -3.02 1.40 -0.80
CA MET A 105 -2.67 1.19 -2.20
C MET A 105 -1.38 1.95 -2.51
N ASP A 106 -0.45 1.34 -3.21
CA ASP A 106 0.77 2.06 -3.58
C ASP A 106 0.51 3.10 -4.68
N LYS A 107 1.52 3.91 -4.94
CA LYS A 107 1.56 4.94 -6.00
C LYS A 107 1.99 4.29 -7.34
N PRO A 108 1.66 4.89 -8.49
CA PRO A 108 0.72 5.99 -8.69
C PRO A 108 -0.73 5.51 -8.59
N CYS A 109 -1.66 6.45 -8.61
CA CYS A 109 -3.09 6.13 -8.57
C CYS A 109 -3.65 5.58 -9.89
N GLY A 110 -2.84 4.83 -10.64
CA GLY A 110 -3.17 4.31 -11.97
C GLY A 110 -3.11 5.38 -13.06
N SER A 111 -3.36 4.97 -14.31
CA SER A 111 -3.34 5.83 -15.50
C SER A 111 -4.72 6.34 -15.92
N ASP A 112 -5.80 5.78 -15.37
CA ASP A 112 -7.19 6.19 -15.63
C ASP A 112 -7.75 7.01 -14.47
N TYR A 113 -7.80 8.33 -14.65
CA TYR A 113 -8.35 9.23 -13.64
C TYR A 113 -9.80 8.90 -13.27
N GLY A 114 -10.64 8.54 -14.25
CA GLY A 114 -12.04 8.21 -14.01
C GLY A 114 -12.20 6.92 -13.17
N ALA A 115 -11.33 5.94 -13.37
CA ALA A 115 -11.30 4.74 -12.52
C ALA A 115 -10.90 5.08 -11.08
N PHE A 116 -9.87 5.90 -10.91
CA PHE A 116 -9.44 6.34 -9.59
C PHE A 116 -10.50 7.19 -8.89
N GLU A 117 -11.17 8.10 -9.60
CA GLU A 117 -12.27 8.90 -9.05
C GLU A 117 -13.43 8.00 -8.57
N ARG A 118 -13.79 6.96 -9.32
CA ARG A 118 -14.81 5.97 -8.90
C ARG A 118 -14.41 5.27 -7.60
N LEU A 119 -13.14 4.84 -7.48
CA LEU A 119 -12.60 4.24 -6.27
C LEU A 119 -12.75 5.18 -5.07
N VAL A 120 -12.26 6.41 -5.19
CA VAL A 120 -12.34 7.43 -4.14
C VAL A 120 -13.79 7.68 -3.70
N ASN A 121 -14.70 7.81 -4.67
CA ASN A 121 -16.12 8.01 -4.40
C ASN A 121 -16.76 6.79 -3.72
N THR A 122 -16.36 5.58 -4.08
CA THR A 122 -16.82 4.35 -3.41
C THR A 122 -16.35 4.30 -1.95
N MET A 123 -15.07 4.56 -1.71
CA MET A 123 -14.50 4.58 -0.34
C MET A 123 -15.17 5.66 0.52
N ARG A 124 -15.37 6.87 -0.03
CA ARG A 124 -16.05 7.96 0.66
C ARG A 124 -17.49 7.61 1.03
N ARG A 125 -18.29 7.07 0.10
CA ARG A 125 -19.68 6.66 0.36
C ARG A 125 -19.79 5.59 1.45
N LYS A 126 -18.80 4.69 1.51
CA LYS A 126 -18.76 3.62 2.52
C LYS A 126 -18.11 4.06 3.83
N GLY A 127 -17.58 5.28 3.93
CA GLY A 127 -16.88 5.77 5.12
C GLY A 127 -15.58 4.99 5.40
N LEU A 128 -14.95 4.43 4.38
CA LEU A 128 -13.75 3.58 4.51
C LEU A 128 -12.48 4.38 4.22
N PRO A 129 -11.40 4.17 4.98
CA PRO A 129 -10.11 4.77 4.70
C PRO A 129 -9.52 4.25 3.37
N LEU A 130 -9.02 5.18 2.55
CA LEU A 130 -8.13 4.91 1.42
C LEU A 130 -6.81 5.64 1.67
N HIS A 131 -5.75 4.90 1.87
CA HIS A 131 -4.39 5.44 2.00
C HIS A 131 -3.60 5.15 0.72
N ILE A 132 -2.90 6.16 0.20
CA ILE A 132 -2.02 6.03 -0.96
C ILE A 132 -0.57 6.15 -0.49
N GLY A 133 0.31 5.30 -1.00
CA GLY A 133 1.70 5.14 -0.60
C GLY A 133 2.65 6.31 -0.89
N TYR A 134 2.19 7.55 -0.80
CA TYR A 134 3.03 8.74 -0.94
C TYR A 134 3.84 8.99 0.34
N MET A 135 4.86 8.17 0.58
CA MET A 135 5.66 8.13 1.81
C MET A 135 6.33 9.47 2.17
N TYR A 136 6.68 10.30 1.19
CA TYR A 136 7.32 11.59 1.45
C TYR A 136 6.44 12.57 2.22
N ARG A 137 5.12 12.38 2.25
CA ARG A 137 4.22 13.15 3.14
C ARG A 137 4.58 13.01 4.61
N TYR A 138 5.24 11.91 4.98
CA TYR A 138 5.65 11.60 6.34
C TYR A 138 7.12 11.89 6.63
N ASN A 139 7.88 12.36 5.62
CA ASN A 139 9.27 12.79 5.81
C ASN A 139 9.33 13.92 6.84
N ALA A 140 10.27 13.84 7.78
CA ALA A 140 10.39 14.80 8.90
C ALA A 140 10.61 16.23 8.40
N ALA A 141 11.45 16.43 7.37
CA ALA A 141 11.69 17.76 6.80
C ALA A 141 10.42 18.34 6.13
N VAL A 142 9.66 17.52 5.39
CA VAL A 142 8.39 17.95 4.78
C VAL A 142 7.37 18.32 5.84
N LYS A 143 7.25 17.53 6.92
CA LYS A 143 6.37 17.87 8.06
C LYS A 143 6.79 19.18 8.71
N TYR A 144 8.08 19.38 8.95
CA TYR A 144 8.59 20.61 9.54
C TYR A 144 8.32 21.83 8.66
N CYS A 145 8.55 21.75 7.34
CA CYS A 145 8.19 22.81 6.40
C CYS A 145 6.69 23.15 6.46
N LYS A 146 5.85 22.13 6.54
CA LYS A 146 4.40 22.30 6.68
C LYS A 146 4.04 23.03 7.96
N GLU A 147 4.62 22.66 9.10
CA GLU A 147 4.42 23.31 10.40
C GLU A 147 4.87 24.79 10.36
N LEU A 148 6.02 25.09 9.74
CA LEU A 148 6.49 26.46 9.56
C LEU A 148 5.51 27.30 8.74
N LYS A 149 4.97 26.74 7.65
CA LYS A 149 3.93 27.38 6.84
C LYS A 149 2.67 27.66 7.67
N GLU A 150 2.14 26.64 8.34
CA GLU A 150 0.90 26.73 9.13
C GLU A 150 1.02 27.69 10.32
N SER A 151 2.20 27.82 10.90
CA SER A 151 2.49 28.79 11.97
C SER A 151 2.66 30.23 11.49
N GLY A 152 2.65 30.49 10.19
CA GLY A 152 2.87 31.82 9.60
C GLY A 152 4.32 32.31 9.63
N LYS A 153 5.27 31.50 10.15
CA LYS A 153 6.69 31.89 10.28
C LYS A 153 7.39 32.16 8.93
N LEU A 154 6.88 31.62 7.84
CA LEU A 154 7.43 31.81 6.50
C LEU A 154 6.77 32.98 5.74
N GLY A 155 5.76 33.64 6.31
CA GLY A 155 4.98 34.65 5.61
C GLY A 155 4.26 34.08 4.38
N ASP A 156 4.10 34.91 3.35
CA ASP A 156 3.49 34.50 2.09
C ASP A 156 4.49 33.73 1.23
N ILE A 157 4.18 32.46 0.96
CA ILE A 157 5.03 31.61 0.13
C ILE A 157 4.68 31.85 -1.34
N PHE A 158 5.64 32.34 -2.12
CA PHE A 158 5.49 32.60 -3.55
C PHE A 158 6.29 31.63 -4.45
N SER A 159 7.22 30.87 -3.89
CA SER A 159 7.98 29.84 -4.61
C SER A 159 8.34 28.69 -3.71
N VAL A 160 8.31 27.47 -4.26
CA VAL A 160 8.79 26.26 -3.61
C VAL A 160 9.64 25.50 -4.62
N GLU A 161 10.86 25.15 -4.23
CA GLU A 161 11.72 24.24 -4.99
C GLU A 161 11.94 22.96 -4.17
N ALA A 162 11.81 21.83 -4.82
CA ALA A 162 12.14 20.53 -4.23
C ALA A 162 12.94 19.70 -5.24
N GLN A 163 14.06 19.16 -4.80
CA GLN A 163 14.88 18.27 -5.61
C GLN A 163 14.93 16.89 -4.95
N MET A 164 14.64 15.87 -5.73
CA MET A 164 14.85 14.48 -5.36
C MET A 164 15.63 13.81 -6.49
N SER A 165 16.81 13.32 -6.17
CA SER A 165 17.65 12.61 -7.12
C SER A 165 17.80 11.17 -6.64
N VAL A 166 17.54 10.22 -7.54
CA VAL A 166 17.74 8.80 -7.31
C VAL A 166 18.75 8.32 -8.36
N TYR A 167 19.74 7.57 -7.94
CA TYR A 167 20.66 6.91 -8.85
C TYR A 167 19.96 5.66 -9.40
N HIS A 168 19.94 5.53 -10.72
CA HIS A 168 19.53 4.33 -11.42
C HIS A 168 20.70 3.78 -12.20
N ASP A 169 21.05 2.51 -11.96
CA ASP A 169 22.01 1.76 -12.75
C ASP A 169 21.40 1.32 -14.10
#